data_90a94008bb5ee343061d2a131e5f5ff6
#
_entry.id   90a94008bb5ee343061d2a131e5f5ff6
#
_cell.length_a   1.000
_cell.length_b   1.000
_cell.length_c   1.000
_cell.angle_alpha   90.00
_cell.angle_beta   90.00
_cell.angle_gamma   90.00
#
_symmetry.space_group_name_H-M   'P 1'
#
loop_
_entity.id
_entity.type
_entity.pdbx_description
1 polymer ?
#
loop_
_entity_poly.entity_id
_entity_poly.type
_entity_poly.pdbx_seq_one_letter_code
_entity_poly.pdbx_strand_id
1 'polypeptide(L)'
;HVSLASLSTDVVVLTLNGLSKNYRSCGYRAGWMVVSGDKEMVRDYIEGLNMLASMRLCANVPGQYAIQTALGGYQSINDLVSEGGRLAKQRDLAWKLITAIPGVTCVKPKSALYLFPKLDPEIYPIVDDQQFVADLLKEEKVLLVQGSGFNWGKSDHFRIAVSYTHLRA
;
A
#
# COMPACT_ATOMS: atom_id res chain seq x y z
N HIS A 1 9.39 -7.36 -8.90
CA HIS A 1 9.10 -7.92 -7.56
C HIS A 1 9.35 -9.43 -7.58
N VAL A 2 10.07 -9.93 -6.60
CA VAL A 2 10.31 -11.36 -6.39
C VAL A 2 9.62 -11.73 -5.08
N SER A 3 8.77 -12.75 -5.10
CA SER A 3 8.11 -13.24 -3.88
C SER A 3 9.11 -13.99 -3.00
N LEU A 4 9.06 -13.81 -1.69
CA LEU A 4 9.86 -14.59 -0.75
C LEU A 4 9.62 -16.10 -0.92
N ALA A 5 8.38 -16.49 -1.23
CA ALA A 5 8.01 -17.89 -1.46
C ALA A 5 8.73 -18.54 -2.66
N SER A 6 9.32 -17.74 -3.57
CA SER A 6 10.08 -18.25 -4.72
C SER A 6 11.59 -18.34 -4.46
N LEU A 7 12.06 -17.87 -3.31
CA LEU A 7 13.50 -17.83 -3.00
C LEU A 7 13.99 -19.08 -2.26
N SER A 8 13.11 -19.76 -1.54
CA SER A 8 13.44 -20.97 -0.79
C SER A 8 12.20 -21.84 -0.62
N THR A 9 12.41 -23.16 -0.60
CA THR A 9 11.42 -24.18 -0.22
C THR A 9 11.62 -24.68 1.20
N ASP A 10 12.74 -24.34 1.82
CA ASP A 10 13.16 -24.88 3.13
C ASP A 10 12.58 -24.10 4.31
N VAL A 11 12.09 -22.91 4.05
CA VAL A 11 11.42 -22.08 5.06
C VAL A 11 9.93 -21.94 4.74
N VAL A 12 9.13 -21.90 5.79
CA VAL A 12 7.70 -21.65 5.67
C VAL A 12 7.48 -20.17 5.38
N VAL A 13 6.74 -19.89 4.31
CA VAL A 13 6.39 -18.53 3.91
C VAL A 13 4.88 -18.36 3.88
N LEU A 14 4.41 -17.36 4.61
CA LEU A 14 3.02 -16.90 4.57
C LEU A 14 2.91 -15.72 3.60
N THR A 15 2.30 -15.95 2.45
CA THR A 15 2.07 -14.91 1.44
C THR A 15 0.65 -14.38 1.58
N LEU A 16 0.51 -13.12 1.97
CA LEU A 16 -0.78 -12.43 2.08
C LEU A 16 -0.97 -11.48 0.91
N ASN A 17 -2.14 -11.53 0.30
CA ASN A 17 -2.50 -10.63 -0.79
C ASN A 17 -4.01 -10.36 -0.78
N GLY A 18 -4.49 -9.49 -1.67
CA GLY A 18 -5.91 -9.16 -1.71
C GLY A 18 -6.31 -8.28 -2.89
N LEU A 19 -7.60 -8.08 -3.02
CA LEU A 19 -8.21 -7.31 -4.10
C LEU A 19 -7.99 -5.81 -4.00
N SER A 20 -7.62 -5.31 -2.82
CA SER A 20 -7.66 -3.87 -2.50
C SER A 20 -6.72 -3.02 -3.34
N LYS A 21 -5.50 -3.48 -3.62
CA LYS A 21 -4.44 -2.67 -4.24
C LYS A 21 -4.21 -3.03 -5.70
N ASN A 22 -3.77 -4.25 -5.99
CA ASN A 22 -3.48 -4.68 -7.35
C ASN A 22 -4.69 -4.59 -8.28
N TYR A 23 -5.87 -4.92 -7.74
CA TYR A 23 -7.13 -4.90 -8.49
C TYR A 23 -7.95 -3.63 -8.23
N ARG A 24 -7.52 -2.74 -7.31
CA ARG A 24 -8.20 -1.49 -6.92
C ARG A 24 -9.65 -1.70 -6.49
N SER A 25 -9.94 -2.86 -5.99
CA SER A 25 -11.27 -3.32 -5.58
C SER A 25 -11.36 -3.41 -4.05
N CYS A 26 -10.96 -2.32 -3.37
CA CYS A 26 -10.88 -2.27 -1.92
C CYS A 26 -12.25 -2.43 -1.22
N GLY A 27 -13.33 -2.12 -1.92
CA GLY A 27 -14.72 -2.28 -1.42
C GLY A 27 -15.14 -3.73 -1.25
N TYR A 28 -14.53 -4.67 -1.97
CA TYR A 28 -14.84 -6.10 -1.81
C TYR A 28 -14.36 -6.69 -0.47
N ARG A 29 -13.46 -6.02 0.25
CA ARG A 29 -12.95 -6.50 1.55
C ARG A 29 -12.50 -7.96 1.54
N ALA A 30 -11.86 -8.40 0.47
CA ALA A 30 -11.43 -9.78 0.26
C ALA A 30 -9.93 -9.89 -0.01
N GLY A 31 -9.34 -10.93 0.51
CA GLY A 31 -7.93 -11.28 0.34
C GLY A 31 -7.72 -12.76 0.58
N TRP A 32 -6.50 -13.20 0.43
CA TRP A 32 -6.11 -14.61 0.61
C TRP A 32 -4.73 -14.69 1.24
N MET A 33 -4.47 -15.85 1.82
CA MET A 33 -3.18 -16.24 2.34
C MET A 33 -2.79 -17.57 1.71
N VAL A 34 -1.53 -17.67 1.30
CA VAL A 34 -0.94 -18.91 0.79
C VAL A 34 0.19 -19.32 1.73
N VAL A 35 0.16 -20.56 2.19
CA VAL A 35 1.24 -21.16 2.96
C VAL A 35 2.08 -22.01 2.02
N SER A 36 3.37 -21.72 1.93
CA SER A 36 4.34 -22.45 1.11
C SER A 36 5.55 -22.87 1.93
N GLY A 37 6.40 -23.78 1.39
CA GLY A 37 7.51 -24.40 2.11
C GLY A 37 7.10 -25.70 2.81
N ASP A 38 7.89 -26.16 3.79
CA ASP A 38 7.62 -27.39 4.55
C ASP A 38 6.45 -27.18 5.51
N LYS A 39 5.29 -27.68 5.12
CA LYS A 39 4.04 -27.56 5.89
C LYS A 39 3.98 -28.47 7.10
N GLU A 40 4.75 -29.56 7.11
CA GLU A 40 4.78 -30.49 8.24
C GLU A 40 5.35 -29.82 9.50
N MET A 41 6.35 -28.96 9.32
CA MET A 41 6.95 -28.17 10.40
C MET A 41 5.93 -27.23 11.09
N VAL A 42 4.87 -26.85 10.42
CA VAL A 42 3.88 -25.87 10.91
C VAL A 42 2.46 -26.41 10.87
N ARG A 43 2.28 -27.72 10.94
CA ARG A 43 0.96 -28.35 10.88
C ARG A 43 -0.02 -27.74 11.89
N ASP A 44 0.38 -27.65 13.15
CA ASP A 44 -0.48 -27.15 14.23
C ASP A 44 -0.85 -25.68 14.02
N TYR A 45 0.07 -24.90 13.46
CA TYR A 45 -0.22 -23.52 13.09
C TYR A 45 -1.26 -23.44 11.96
N ILE A 46 -1.14 -24.29 10.94
CA ILE A 46 -2.13 -24.36 9.84
C ILE A 46 -3.49 -24.80 10.36
N GLU A 47 -3.52 -25.75 11.28
CA GLU A 47 -4.76 -26.20 11.94
C GLU A 47 -5.39 -25.05 12.73
N GLY A 48 -4.61 -24.28 13.48
CA GLY A 48 -5.06 -23.08 14.17
C GLY A 48 -5.64 -22.03 13.24
N LEU A 49 -5.04 -21.82 12.06
CA LEU A 49 -5.57 -20.92 11.04
C LEU A 49 -6.92 -21.42 10.49
N ASN A 50 -7.06 -22.71 10.24
CA ASN A 50 -8.32 -23.33 9.79
C ASN A 50 -9.40 -23.22 10.86
N MET A 51 -9.05 -23.39 12.13
CA MET A 51 -9.98 -23.18 13.25
C MET A 51 -10.47 -21.74 13.30
N LEU A 52 -9.57 -20.75 13.20
CA LEU A 52 -9.94 -19.33 13.16
C LEU A 52 -10.85 -19.02 11.96
N ALA A 53 -10.55 -19.57 10.78
CA ALA A 53 -11.39 -19.43 9.60
C ALA A 53 -12.78 -20.01 9.83
N SER A 54 -12.87 -21.18 10.45
CA SER A 54 -14.13 -21.83 10.80
C SER A 54 -14.94 -21.05 11.84
N MET A 55 -14.28 -20.46 12.82
CA MET A 55 -14.92 -19.59 13.83
C MET A 55 -15.45 -18.29 13.19
N ARG A 56 -14.77 -17.76 12.17
CA ARG A 56 -15.22 -16.59 11.42
C ARG A 56 -16.47 -16.87 10.61
N LEU A 57 -16.73 -18.13 10.21
CA LEU A 57 -17.86 -18.58 9.40
C LEU A 57 -17.95 -17.87 8.04
N CYS A 58 -19.09 -17.22 7.77
CA CYS A 58 -19.44 -16.67 6.48
C CYS A 58 -18.55 -15.45 6.15
N ALA A 59 -17.50 -15.66 5.37
CA ALA A 59 -16.75 -14.56 4.77
C ALA A 59 -17.57 -13.91 3.64
N ASN A 60 -17.10 -12.76 3.15
CA ASN A 60 -17.74 -12.04 2.05
C ASN A 60 -17.76 -12.91 0.76
N VAL A 61 -18.85 -13.59 0.51
CA VAL A 61 -19.01 -14.51 -0.62
C VAL A 61 -18.82 -13.82 -1.98
N PRO A 62 -19.45 -12.65 -2.27
CA PRO A 62 -19.18 -11.92 -3.52
C PRO A 62 -17.69 -11.59 -3.72
N GLY A 63 -17.00 -11.22 -2.64
CA GLY A 63 -15.56 -10.95 -2.67
C GLY A 63 -14.73 -12.19 -2.99
N GLN A 64 -15.11 -13.35 -2.46
CA GLN A 64 -14.43 -14.62 -2.75
C GLN A 64 -14.58 -15.03 -4.22
N TYR A 65 -15.78 -14.93 -4.79
CA TYR A 65 -15.99 -15.17 -6.22
C TYR A 65 -15.19 -14.18 -7.09
N ALA A 66 -15.12 -12.93 -6.68
CA ALA A 66 -14.32 -11.92 -7.39
C ALA A 66 -12.81 -12.25 -7.42
N ILE A 67 -12.28 -12.98 -6.42
CA ILE A 67 -10.86 -13.41 -6.39
C ILE A 67 -10.54 -14.29 -7.60
N GLN A 68 -11.39 -15.27 -7.93
CA GLN A 68 -11.15 -16.14 -9.09
C GLN A 68 -11.07 -15.34 -10.40
N THR A 69 -12.02 -14.44 -10.60
CA THR A 69 -12.03 -13.56 -11.78
C THR A 69 -10.81 -12.64 -11.80
N ALA A 70 -10.42 -12.10 -10.67
CA ALA A 70 -9.26 -11.23 -10.56
C ALA A 70 -7.95 -11.96 -10.88
N LEU A 71 -7.77 -13.19 -10.37
CA LEU A 71 -6.55 -13.96 -10.59
C LEU A 71 -6.46 -14.54 -12.00
N GLY A 72 -7.57 -15.05 -12.55
CA GLY A 72 -7.62 -15.69 -13.86
C GLY A 72 -7.93 -14.76 -15.02
N GLY A 73 -8.39 -13.56 -14.75
CA GLY A 73 -8.82 -12.60 -15.76
C GLY A 73 -7.70 -11.66 -16.24
N TYR A 74 -8.12 -10.66 -17.00
CA TYR A 74 -7.23 -9.64 -17.52
C TYR A 74 -6.59 -8.80 -16.42
N GLN A 75 -5.26 -8.69 -16.46
CA GLN A 75 -4.46 -7.99 -15.45
C GLN A 75 -4.31 -6.50 -15.79
N SER A 76 -5.37 -5.74 -15.63
CA SER A 76 -5.42 -4.30 -15.96
C SER A 76 -4.40 -3.43 -15.22
N ILE A 77 -3.81 -3.94 -14.14
CA ILE A 77 -2.71 -3.25 -13.44
C ILE A 77 -1.51 -3.05 -14.37
N ASN A 78 -1.23 -4.00 -15.26
CA ASN A 78 -0.10 -3.92 -16.17
C ASN A 78 -0.19 -2.69 -17.09
N ASP A 79 -1.36 -2.37 -17.62
CA ASP A 79 -1.54 -1.17 -18.45
C ASP A 79 -1.37 0.12 -17.65
N LEU A 80 -1.80 0.10 -16.40
CA LEU A 80 -1.75 1.29 -15.55
C LEU A 80 -0.35 1.65 -15.10
N VAL A 81 0.53 0.65 -14.96
CA VAL A 81 1.92 0.85 -14.50
C VAL A 81 2.93 0.81 -15.65
N SER A 82 2.52 0.44 -16.86
CA SER A 82 3.35 0.49 -18.06
C SER A 82 3.79 1.91 -18.38
N GLU A 83 4.75 2.06 -19.27
CA GLU A 83 5.17 3.36 -19.80
C GLU A 83 3.96 4.08 -20.45
N GLY A 84 3.70 5.29 -20.01
CA GLY A 84 2.52 6.04 -20.44
C GLY A 84 1.22 5.66 -19.73
N GLY A 85 1.21 4.63 -18.90
CA GLY A 85 0.07 4.24 -18.08
C GLY A 85 -0.31 5.29 -17.03
N ARG A 86 -1.59 5.32 -16.67
CA ARG A 86 -2.12 6.37 -15.79
C ARG A 86 -1.41 6.46 -14.45
N LEU A 87 -1.18 5.33 -13.77
CA LEU A 87 -0.51 5.33 -12.46
C LEU A 87 0.96 5.72 -12.57
N ALA A 88 1.64 5.31 -13.65
CA ALA A 88 3.01 5.72 -13.92
C ALA A 88 3.10 7.23 -14.12
N LYS A 89 2.24 7.81 -14.94
CA LYS A 89 2.16 9.27 -15.16
C LYS A 89 1.85 10.04 -13.87
N GLN A 90 0.89 9.57 -13.10
CA GLN A 90 0.52 10.20 -11.82
C GLN A 90 1.68 10.18 -10.82
N ARG A 91 2.37 9.04 -10.70
CA ARG A 91 3.57 8.93 -9.87
C ARG A 91 4.64 9.92 -10.27
N ASP A 92 4.95 9.97 -11.55
CA ASP A 92 6.04 10.78 -12.07
C ASP A 92 5.74 12.28 -11.94
N LEU A 93 4.50 12.67 -12.22
CA LEU A 93 4.04 14.05 -12.03
C LEU A 93 4.07 14.45 -10.55
N ALA A 94 3.49 13.64 -9.67
CA ALA A 94 3.44 13.93 -8.25
C ALA A 94 4.86 14.02 -7.65
N TRP A 95 5.75 13.09 -8.03
CA TRP A 95 7.14 13.13 -7.59
C TRP A 95 7.85 14.39 -8.07
N LYS A 96 7.69 14.76 -9.35
CA LYS A 96 8.27 15.98 -9.92
C LYS A 96 7.79 17.24 -9.20
N LEU A 97 6.48 17.34 -8.94
CA LEU A 97 5.90 18.52 -8.29
C LEU A 97 6.36 18.65 -6.84
N ILE A 98 6.32 17.54 -6.07
CA ILE A 98 6.70 17.60 -4.65
C ILE A 98 8.19 17.88 -4.46
N THR A 99 9.05 17.33 -5.31
CA THR A 99 10.50 17.58 -5.23
C THR A 99 10.93 18.92 -5.82
N ALA A 100 10.05 19.65 -6.48
CA ALA A 100 10.29 21.02 -6.91
C ALA A 100 10.11 22.05 -5.77
N ILE A 101 9.50 21.63 -4.66
CA ILE A 101 9.32 22.50 -3.49
C ILE A 101 10.66 22.61 -2.75
N PRO A 102 11.19 23.81 -2.49
CA PRO A 102 12.44 23.98 -1.75
C PRO A 102 12.39 23.29 -0.39
N GLY A 103 13.44 22.57 -0.02
CA GLY A 103 13.51 21.84 1.25
C GLY A 103 12.67 20.56 1.30
N VAL A 104 12.09 20.12 0.19
CA VAL A 104 11.37 18.84 0.12
C VAL A 104 12.15 17.85 -0.73
N THR A 105 12.43 16.69 -0.15
CA THR A 105 13.05 15.56 -0.85
C THR A 105 12.15 14.35 -0.82
N CYS A 106 12.24 13.49 -1.84
CA CYS A 106 11.44 12.27 -1.89
C CYS A 106 12.13 11.21 -2.75
N VAL A 107 12.31 10.01 -2.21
CA VAL A 107 12.75 8.87 -3.01
C VAL A 107 11.64 8.52 -4.00
N LYS A 108 11.99 8.45 -5.29
CA LYS A 108 11.00 8.06 -6.31
C LYS A 108 10.57 6.62 -6.10
N PRO A 109 9.29 6.34 -5.84
CA PRO A 109 8.83 4.98 -5.58
C PRO A 109 8.87 4.13 -6.85
N LYS A 110 9.31 2.89 -6.70
CA LYS A 110 9.30 1.88 -7.78
C LYS A 110 8.01 1.08 -7.83
N SER A 111 7.24 1.09 -6.74
CA SER A 111 6.00 0.33 -6.60
C SER A 111 5.05 1.03 -5.64
N ALA A 112 3.87 0.46 -5.47
CA ALA A 112 2.77 0.98 -4.65
C ALA A 112 2.20 2.32 -5.15
N LEU A 113 1.38 2.94 -4.32
CA LEU A 113 0.56 4.11 -4.67
C LEU A 113 0.91 5.33 -3.79
N TYR A 114 2.13 5.35 -3.23
CA TYR A 114 2.46 6.33 -2.20
C TYR A 114 3.80 7.00 -2.47
N LEU A 115 3.85 8.31 -2.18
CA LEU A 115 5.06 9.07 -1.94
C LEU A 115 5.24 9.26 -0.44
N PHE A 116 6.48 9.30 0.02
CA PHE A 116 6.83 9.58 1.41
C PHE A 116 7.88 10.68 1.46
N PRO A 117 7.47 11.94 1.20
CA PRO A 117 8.38 13.09 1.18
C PRO A 117 8.94 13.38 2.55
N LYS A 118 10.17 13.87 2.55
CA LYS A 118 10.86 14.43 3.71
C LYS A 118 10.89 15.94 3.59
N LEU A 119 10.57 16.61 4.68
CA LEU A 119 10.74 18.04 4.87
C LEU A 119 12.10 18.32 5.53
N ASP A 120 12.83 19.32 5.04
CA ASP A 120 14.05 19.77 5.67
C ASP A 120 13.73 20.51 6.97
N PRO A 121 14.18 20.03 8.13
CA PRO A 121 13.84 20.63 9.40
C PRO A 121 14.43 22.05 9.60
N GLU A 122 15.45 22.43 8.83
CA GLU A 122 15.98 23.79 8.84
C GLU A 122 15.03 24.79 8.15
N ILE A 123 14.25 24.33 7.18
CA ILE A 123 13.27 25.14 6.44
C ILE A 123 11.88 24.98 7.04
N TYR A 124 11.54 23.76 7.45
CA TYR A 124 10.25 23.37 8.01
C TYR A 124 10.43 22.79 9.43
N PRO A 125 10.54 23.63 10.47
CA PRO A 125 10.79 23.19 11.85
C PRO A 125 9.50 22.62 12.49
N ILE A 126 9.03 21.49 11.96
CA ILE A 126 7.81 20.82 12.42
C ILE A 126 8.16 19.97 13.66
N VAL A 127 7.58 20.30 14.80
CA VAL A 127 7.72 19.56 16.05
C VAL A 127 6.66 18.45 16.17
N ASP A 128 5.46 18.76 15.74
CA ASP A 128 4.29 17.84 15.79
C ASP A 128 3.73 17.66 14.37
N ASP A 129 3.97 16.50 13.78
CA ASP A 129 3.51 16.18 12.43
C ASP A 129 2.00 15.90 12.35
N GLN A 130 1.37 15.55 13.47
CA GLN A 130 -0.10 15.40 13.55
C GLN A 130 -0.76 16.77 13.46
N GLN A 131 -0.25 17.74 14.24
CA GLN A 131 -0.76 19.10 14.17
C GLN A 131 -0.53 19.70 12.78
N PHE A 132 0.64 19.50 12.19
CA PHE A 132 0.94 19.96 10.83
C PHE A 132 -0.08 19.47 9.78
N VAL A 133 -0.39 18.17 9.75
CA VAL A 133 -1.36 17.63 8.78
C VAL A 133 -2.79 18.06 9.10
N ALA A 134 -3.11 18.28 10.39
CA ALA A 134 -4.41 18.80 10.81
C ALA A 134 -4.63 20.25 10.38
N ASP A 135 -3.61 21.08 10.49
CA ASP A 135 -3.66 22.48 10.06
C ASP A 135 -3.73 22.58 8.53
N LEU A 136 -2.95 21.80 7.81
CA LEU A 136 -3.03 21.71 6.36
C LEU A 136 -4.43 21.29 5.88
N LEU A 137 -5.07 20.35 6.58
CA LEU A 137 -6.45 19.97 6.28
C LEU A 137 -7.44 21.10 6.54
N LYS A 138 -7.29 21.83 7.64
CA LYS A 138 -8.20 22.92 8.01
C LYS A 138 -8.07 24.14 7.10
N GLU A 139 -6.84 24.52 6.79
CA GLU A 139 -6.52 25.75 6.06
C GLU A 139 -6.58 25.55 4.56
N GLU A 140 -5.90 24.51 4.06
CA GLU A 140 -5.73 24.27 2.62
C GLU A 140 -6.64 23.18 2.05
N LYS A 141 -7.42 22.48 2.90
CA LYS A 141 -8.30 21.36 2.50
C LYS A 141 -7.53 20.18 1.88
N VAL A 142 -6.26 20.03 2.24
CA VAL A 142 -5.39 18.95 1.77
C VAL A 142 -5.26 17.90 2.86
N LEU A 143 -5.71 16.67 2.55
CA LEU A 143 -5.61 15.54 3.46
C LEU A 143 -4.32 14.74 3.21
N LEU A 144 -3.43 14.75 4.18
CA LEU A 144 -2.21 13.95 4.21
C LEU A 144 -2.24 12.99 5.42
N VAL A 145 -1.26 12.10 5.45
CA VAL A 145 -1.04 11.24 6.63
C VAL A 145 0.37 11.49 7.16
N GLN A 146 0.46 11.83 8.43
CA GLN A 146 1.72 12.11 9.12
C GLN A 146 2.64 10.88 9.17
N GLY A 147 3.93 11.11 9.20
CA GLY A 147 4.94 10.05 9.26
C GLY A 147 4.88 9.23 10.55
N SER A 148 4.60 9.89 11.68
CA SER A 148 4.44 9.23 13.00
C SER A 148 3.34 8.16 12.99
N GLY A 149 2.30 8.29 12.15
CA GLY A 149 1.27 7.27 11.93
C GLY A 149 1.79 5.96 11.31
N PHE A 150 3.03 5.95 10.83
CA PHE A 150 3.75 4.77 10.32
C PHE A 150 4.94 4.39 11.21
N ASN A 151 4.94 4.78 12.47
CA ASN A 151 6.05 4.63 13.42
C ASN A 151 7.37 5.28 12.93
N TRP A 152 7.27 6.31 12.12
CA TRP A 152 8.43 7.11 11.76
C TRP A 152 8.86 7.97 12.97
N GLY A 153 10.13 7.83 13.36
CA GLY A 153 10.63 8.41 14.62
C GLY A 153 10.92 9.92 14.60
N LYS A 154 10.56 10.62 13.52
CA LYS A 154 10.77 12.07 13.36
C LYS A 154 9.53 12.73 12.76
N SER A 155 9.32 14.02 13.06
CA SER A 155 8.19 14.80 12.52
C SER A 155 8.47 15.40 11.14
N ASP A 156 9.37 14.81 10.35
CA ASP A 156 9.87 15.36 9.09
C ASP A 156 9.32 14.67 7.84
N HIS A 157 8.39 13.72 7.97
CA HIS A 157 7.83 12.99 6.84
C HIS A 157 6.30 12.98 6.86
N PHE A 158 5.72 12.86 5.67
CA PHE A 158 4.30 12.61 5.49
C PHE A 158 4.04 11.73 4.27
N ARG A 159 2.88 11.09 4.21
CA ARG A 159 2.49 10.25 3.08
C ARG A 159 1.48 10.94 2.18
N ILE A 160 1.74 10.89 0.88
CA ILE A 160 0.79 11.25 -0.18
C ILE A 160 0.32 9.99 -0.88
N ALA A 161 -0.99 9.81 -1.03
CA ALA A 161 -1.54 8.77 -1.91
C ALA A 161 -1.58 9.29 -3.34
N VAL A 162 -0.82 8.66 -4.23
CA VAL A 162 -0.83 8.96 -5.66
C VAL A 162 -1.98 8.19 -6.30
N SER A 163 -3.20 8.54 -5.94
CA SER A 163 -4.41 7.93 -6.45
C SER A 163 -5.48 8.98 -6.78
N TYR A 164 -6.55 8.53 -7.35
CA TYR A 164 -7.61 9.24 -8.07
C TYR A 164 -8.15 10.54 -7.46
N THR A 165 -8.06 10.75 -6.16
CA THR A 165 -8.85 11.78 -5.47
C THR A 165 -8.14 13.13 -5.31
N HIS A 166 -6.83 13.22 -5.52
CA HIS A 166 -6.06 14.40 -5.15
C HIS A 166 -5.34 15.11 -6.31
N LEU A 167 -5.52 14.64 -7.55
CA LEU A 167 -4.91 15.23 -8.74
C LEU A 167 -5.95 15.83 -9.69
N ARG A 168 -7.05 16.34 -9.17
CA ARG A 168 -7.90 17.28 -9.91
C ARG A 168 -7.43 18.70 -9.57
N ALA A 169 -6.42 19.15 -10.28
CA ALA A 169 -6.20 20.55 -10.55
C ALA A 169 -6.80 20.86 -11.91
#